data_2fb4381fb2268858c3210a565c471b75
#
_entry.id   2fb4381fb2268858c3210a565c471b75
#
_cell.length_a   1.000
_cell.length_b   1.000
_cell.length_c   1.000
_cell.angle_alpha   90.00
_cell.angle_beta   90.00
_cell.angle_gamma   90.00
#
_symmetry.space_group_name_H-M   'P 1'
#
loop_
_entity.id
_entity.type
_entity.pdbx_description
1 polymer ?
#
loop_
_entity_poly.entity_id
_entity_poly.type
_entity_poly.pdbx_seq_one_letter_code
_entity_poly.pdbx_strand_id
1 'polypeptide(L)'
;MLKRKIADLIEQHLKSGSGRILLIDGARQVGKTYIIRHVGKKLFPNFIEINMLEDSVGARLFENAKTVDDFYLRVSAIKGELMGKAEDTLIFIDEIQAYPHLLTMLKFLRDDNRFTYIASGSLLGVTLAQTTSIPIGSIRKVRMFPLDFEEFLYANGMNEFAIAALRKKFEARESLDEAMHGKMMDSFKRYLLVGGLPAAVNAYLDTRNIQAVREIQREIHDYYAADASKYDAERKLKIRRIYDQIPSNLENKKKRVVAQRIEGKKGSTFANYEDEFEYLISAGIALNVQAISTPTFPLIESSGKNLLKLYLNDVGILTSILYGSNIRAILDNQRSINLGSVYETAVASELIAHGHKL
;
A
#
# COMPACT_ATOMS: atom_id res chain seq x y z
N MET A 1 -12.90 11.42 9.55
CA MET A 1 -12.50 10.48 8.49
C MET A 1 -11.34 11.07 7.71
N LEU A 2 -10.30 10.29 7.41
CA LEU A 2 -9.20 10.73 6.58
C LEU A 2 -9.65 10.81 5.11
N LYS A 3 -9.40 11.96 4.45
CA LYS A 3 -9.66 12.11 3.01
C LYS A 3 -8.63 11.31 2.23
N ARG A 4 -9.09 10.48 1.29
CA ARG A 4 -8.23 9.62 0.47
C ARG A 4 -8.58 9.80 -1.00
N LYS A 5 -7.58 10.06 -1.85
CA LYS A 5 -7.72 10.22 -3.30
C LYS A 5 -8.32 8.98 -3.97
N ILE A 6 -8.01 7.80 -3.45
CA ILE A 6 -8.56 6.55 -3.96
C ILE A 6 -10.09 6.44 -3.78
N ALA A 7 -10.70 7.19 -2.84
CA ALA A 7 -12.15 7.21 -2.67
C ALA A 7 -12.86 7.71 -3.95
N ASP A 8 -12.35 8.77 -4.54
CA ASP A 8 -12.91 9.36 -5.77
C ASP A 8 -12.76 8.37 -6.95
N LEU A 9 -11.63 7.65 -7.01
CA LEU A 9 -11.41 6.61 -8.02
C LEU A 9 -12.40 5.46 -7.87
N ILE A 10 -12.65 4.99 -6.64
CA ILE A 10 -13.63 3.93 -6.35
C ILE A 10 -15.03 4.42 -6.76
N GLU A 11 -15.41 5.63 -6.34
CA GLU A 11 -16.71 6.21 -6.64
C GLU A 11 -16.93 6.35 -8.16
N GLN A 12 -15.94 6.90 -8.89
CA GLN A 12 -15.98 7.01 -10.35
C GLN A 12 -16.09 5.64 -11.03
N HIS A 13 -15.31 4.65 -10.55
CA HIS A 13 -15.36 3.30 -11.12
C HIS A 13 -16.73 2.64 -10.94
N LEU A 14 -17.29 2.70 -9.74
CA LEU A 14 -18.59 2.11 -9.43
C LEU A 14 -19.75 2.79 -10.19
N LYS A 15 -19.63 4.10 -10.48
CA LYS A 15 -20.62 4.86 -11.27
C LYS A 15 -20.45 4.68 -12.78
N SER A 16 -19.28 4.31 -13.26
CA SER A 16 -18.96 4.30 -14.70
C SER A 16 -19.60 3.16 -15.49
N GLY A 17 -20.13 2.13 -14.82
CA GLY A 17 -20.65 0.93 -15.48
C GLY A 17 -19.58 0.20 -16.33
N SER A 18 -18.31 0.30 -15.96
CA SER A 18 -17.17 -0.18 -16.78
C SER A 18 -17.18 -1.68 -17.08
N GLY A 19 -18.10 -2.44 -16.49
CA GLY A 19 -18.20 -3.89 -16.63
C GLY A 19 -16.99 -4.67 -16.09
N ARG A 20 -16.02 -4.01 -15.42
CA ARG A 20 -14.86 -4.64 -14.80
C ARG A 20 -14.98 -4.58 -13.28
N ILE A 21 -14.56 -5.65 -12.61
CA ILE A 21 -14.48 -5.68 -11.14
C ILE A 21 -13.25 -4.87 -10.70
N LEU A 22 -13.43 -3.95 -9.75
CA LEU A 22 -12.33 -3.22 -9.17
C LEU A 22 -11.66 -4.09 -8.10
N LEU A 23 -10.35 -4.34 -8.27
CA LEU A 23 -9.53 -5.09 -7.34
C LEU A 23 -8.53 -4.15 -6.69
N ILE A 24 -8.70 -3.87 -5.39
CA ILE A 24 -7.83 -2.97 -4.62
C ILE A 24 -6.76 -3.78 -3.91
N ASP A 25 -5.53 -3.62 -4.37
CA ASP A 25 -4.30 -4.21 -3.82
C ASP A 25 -3.58 -3.20 -2.91
N GLY A 26 -2.73 -3.68 -2.04
CA GLY A 26 -1.85 -2.85 -1.22
C GLY A 26 -1.48 -3.50 0.10
N ALA A 27 -0.47 -2.96 0.78
CA ALA A 27 -0.03 -3.47 2.06
C ALA A 27 -1.18 -3.56 3.08
N ARG A 28 -1.01 -4.37 4.10
CA ARG A 28 -1.92 -4.36 5.24
C ARG A 28 -1.86 -3.00 5.94
N GLN A 29 -2.90 -2.66 6.70
CA GLN A 29 -2.99 -1.42 7.49
C GLN A 29 -3.04 -0.09 6.69
N VAL A 30 -3.10 -0.10 5.33
CA VAL A 30 -3.25 1.12 4.52
C VAL A 30 -4.70 1.63 4.43
N GLY A 31 -5.68 0.86 4.94
CA GLY A 31 -7.08 1.28 5.06
C GLY A 31 -8.00 0.83 3.91
N LYS A 32 -7.66 -0.23 3.16
CA LYS A 32 -8.46 -0.76 2.03
C LYS A 32 -9.91 -1.04 2.41
N THR A 33 -10.13 -1.92 3.37
CA THR A 33 -11.46 -2.33 3.85
C THR A 33 -12.29 -1.13 4.29
N TYR A 34 -11.66 -0.20 5.03
CA TYR A 34 -12.34 1.00 5.52
C TYR A 34 -12.87 1.88 4.40
N ILE A 35 -12.03 2.19 3.40
CA ILE A 35 -12.42 3.11 2.33
C ILE A 35 -13.44 2.49 1.38
N ILE A 36 -13.33 1.19 1.09
CA ILE A 36 -14.31 0.46 0.28
C ILE A 36 -15.66 0.43 0.98
N ARG A 37 -15.68 0.10 2.28
CA ARG A 37 -16.90 0.10 3.09
C ARG A 37 -17.55 1.48 3.13
N HIS A 38 -16.75 2.53 3.27
CA HIS A 38 -17.26 3.91 3.31
C HIS A 38 -17.92 4.31 1.98
N VAL A 39 -17.23 4.11 0.85
CA VAL A 39 -17.74 4.47 -0.47
C VAL A 39 -18.90 3.54 -0.87
N GLY A 40 -18.79 2.24 -0.62
CA GLY A 40 -19.81 1.27 -0.95
C GLY A 40 -21.16 1.55 -0.26
N LYS A 41 -21.13 1.78 1.06
CA LYS A 41 -22.34 2.14 1.83
C LYS A 41 -22.93 3.50 1.46
N LYS A 42 -22.11 4.42 0.93
CA LYS A 42 -22.59 5.72 0.43
C LYS A 42 -23.36 5.57 -0.88
N LEU A 43 -22.95 4.63 -1.75
CA LEU A 43 -23.45 4.52 -3.11
C LEU A 43 -24.55 3.47 -3.29
N PHE A 44 -24.52 2.40 -2.48
CA PHE A 44 -25.42 1.28 -2.63
C PHE A 44 -26.29 1.09 -1.38
N PRO A 45 -27.62 1.01 -1.54
CA PRO A 45 -28.53 0.70 -0.44
C PRO A 45 -28.22 -0.66 0.22
N ASN A 46 -27.84 -1.65 -0.58
CA ASN A 46 -27.48 -2.99 -0.12
C ASN A 46 -25.97 -3.18 -0.27
N PHE A 47 -25.27 -3.24 0.86
CA PHE A 47 -23.83 -3.45 0.91
C PHE A 47 -23.54 -4.78 1.63
N ILE A 48 -23.09 -5.77 0.89
CA ILE A 48 -22.71 -7.08 1.39
C ILE A 48 -21.19 -7.15 1.47
N GLU A 49 -20.66 -7.32 2.66
CA GLU A 49 -19.23 -7.51 2.90
C GLU A 49 -18.96 -8.94 3.36
N ILE A 50 -18.01 -9.60 2.69
CA ILE A 50 -17.58 -10.97 3.00
C ILE A 50 -16.06 -10.94 3.16
N ASN A 51 -15.59 -11.24 4.37
CA ASN A 51 -14.17 -11.35 4.66
C ASN A 51 -13.70 -12.80 4.46
N MET A 52 -12.97 -13.05 3.39
CA MET A 52 -12.50 -14.40 3.03
C MET A 52 -11.46 -14.95 3.99
N LEU A 53 -10.67 -14.09 4.65
CA LEU A 53 -9.72 -14.54 5.67
C LEU A 53 -10.46 -15.03 6.92
N GLU A 54 -11.49 -14.31 7.36
CA GLU A 54 -12.34 -14.71 8.48
C GLU A 54 -13.05 -16.04 8.19
N ASP A 55 -13.61 -16.16 6.98
CA ASP A 55 -14.23 -17.42 6.54
C ASP A 55 -13.23 -18.58 6.51
N SER A 56 -12.00 -18.36 6.03
CA SER A 56 -10.97 -19.41 5.90
C SER A 56 -10.50 -20.01 7.22
N VAL A 57 -10.54 -19.23 8.30
CA VAL A 57 -10.19 -19.69 9.66
C VAL A 57 -11.41 -20.15 10.46
N GLY A 58 -12.61 -19.80 9.98
CA GLY A 58 -13.89 -20.11 10.61
C GLY A 58 -14.67 -21.21 9.89
N ALA A 59 -15.80 -20.83 9.30
CA ALA A 59 -16.77 -21.77 8.73
C ALA A 59 -16.33 -22.43 7.40
N ARG A 60 -15.35 -21.86 6.70
CA ARG A 60 -14.80 -22.33 5.42
C ARG A 60 -15.85 -22.51 4.32
N LEU A 61 -16.86 -21.67 4.34
CA LEU A 61 -17.99 -21.82 3.40
C LEU A 61 -17.56 -21.65 1.95
N PHE A 62 -16.59 -20.75 1.67
CA PHE A 62 -16.14 -20.46 0.31
C PHE A 62 -15.00 -21.35 -0.19
N GLU A 63 -14.44 -22.25 0.64
CA GLU A 63 -13.33 -23.12 0.27
C GLU A 63 -13.64 -23.98 -0.97
N ASN A 64 -14.87 -24.46 -1.09
CA ASN A 64 -15.34 -25.32 -2.18
C ASN A 64 -16.31 -24.61 -3.13
N ALA A 65 -16.32 -23.28 -3.19
CA ALA A 65 -17.11 -22.53 -4.16
C ALA A 65 -16.46 -22.63 -5.54
N LYS A 66 -17.00 -23.50 -6.42
CA LYS A 66 -16.41 -23.77 -7.75
C LYS A 66 -17.16 -23.08 -8.88
N THR A 67 -18.42 -22.77 -8.70
CA THR A 67 -19.30 -22.15 -9.69
C THR A 67 -19.86 -20.83 -9.16
N VAL A 68 -20.39 -20.02 -10.08
CA VAL A 68 -21.09 -18.77 -9.73
C VAL A 68 -22.29 -19.04 -8.86
N ASP A 69 -23.08 -20.08 -9.17
CA ASP A 69 -24.27 -20.47 -8.39
C ASP A 69 -23.86 -20.96 -7.00
N ASP A 70 -22.76 -21.72 -6.88
CA ASP A 70 -22.20 -22.08 -5.58
C ASP A 70 -21.83 -20.85 -4.75
N PHE A 71 -21.21 -19.84 -5.37
CA PHE A 71 -20.87 -18.60 -4.70
C PHE A 71 -22.12 -17.88 -4.19
N TYR A 72 -23.14 -17.72 -5.03
CA TYR A 72 -24.39 -17.07 -4.62
C TYR A 72 -25.15 -17.83 -3.55
N LEU A 73 -25.18 -19.16 -3.61
CA LEU A 73 -25.80 -19.97 -2.56
C LEU A 73 -25.19 -19.64 -1.19
N ARG A 74 -23.86 -19.54 -1.12
CA ARG A 74 -23.14 -19.23 0.12
C ARG A 74 -23.36 -17.80 0.59
N VAL A 75 -23.33 -16.84 -0.34
CA VAL A 75 -23.66 -15.44 -0.03
C VAL A 75 -25.08 -15.34 0.52
N SER A 76 -26.04 -16.01 -0.12
CA SER A 76 -27.44 -16.03 0.31
C SER A 76 -27.62 -16.67 1.69
N ALA A 77 -26.86 -17.73 1.99
CA ALA A 77 -26.92 -18.39 3.30
C ALA A 77 -26.42 -17.48 4.45
N ILE A 78 -25.46 -16.56 4.16
CA ILE A 78 -24.87 -15.68 5.17
C ILE A 78 -25.63 -14.34 5.26
N LYS A 79 -26.03 -13.78 4.12
CA LYS A 79 -26.51 -12.40 3.96
C LYS A 79 -27.78 -12.30 3.11
N GLY A 80 -28.60 -13.38 3.05
CA GLY A 80 -29.78 -13.45 2.18
C GLY A 80 -30.73 -12.27 2.33
N GLU A 81 -30.92 -11.77 3.53
CA GLU A 81 -31.75 -10.59 3.81
C GLU A 81 -31.25 -9.29 3.13
N LEU A 82 -29.95 -9.21 2.84
CA LEU A 82 -29.31 -8.07 2.20
C LEU A 82 -29.21 -8.23 0.68
N MET A 83 -29.58 -9.39 0.14
CA MET A 83 -29.60 -9.62 -1.31
C MET A 83 -30.90 -9.04 -1.90
N GLY A 84 -30.94 -7.69 -1.97
CA GLY A 84 -32.04 -6.96 -2.59
C GLY A 84 -31.98 -7.01 -4.11
N LYS A 85 -32.47 -5.94 -4.76
CA LYS A 85 -32.35 -5.82 -6.22
C LYS A 85 -30.90 -5.78 -6.64
N ALA A 86 -30.60 -6.44 -7.75
CA ALA A 86 -29.22 -6.57 -8.25
C ALA A 86 -28.54 -5.21 -8.48
N GLU A 87 -29.26 -4.27 -9.04
CA GLU A 87 -28.81 -2.89 -9.34
C GLU A 87 -28.48 -2.07 -8.09
N ASP A 88 -29.11 -2.38 -6.96
CA ASP A 88 -28.94 -1.70 -5.68
C ASP A 88 -27.93 -2.36 -4.75
N THR A 89 -27.30 -3.45 -5.19
CA THR A 89 -26.46 -4.29 -4.35
C THR A 89 -25.01 -4.31 -4.78
N LEU A 90 -24.12 -3.97 -3.85
CA LEU A 90 -22.66 -4.11 -4.00
C LEU A 90 -22.17 -5.27 -3.12
N ILE A 91 -21.51 -6.25 -3.73
CA ILE A 91 -20.84 -7.34 -3.02
C ILE A 91 -19.35 -7.01 -2.91
N PHE A 92 -18.87 -6.82 -1.70
CA PHE A 92 -17.47 -6.59 -1.38
C PHE A 92 -16.81 -7.87 -0.88
N ILE A 93 -15.83 -8.35 -1.65
CA ILE A 93 -15.04 -9.54 -1.33
C ILE A 93 -13.71 -9.07 -0.73
N ASP A 94 -13.60 -9.10 0.60
CA ASP A 94 -12.39 -8.66 1.30
C ASP A 94 -11.42 -9.82 1.54
N GLU A 95 -10.11 -9.53 1.55
CA GLU A 95 -9.00 -10.49 1.74
C GLU A 95 -9.11 -11.71 0.80
N ILE A 96 -9.44 -11.45 -0.48
CA ILE A 96 -9.72 -12.48 -1.50
C ILE A 96 -8.57 -13.50 -1.67
N GLN A 97 -7.32 -13.13 -1.35
CA GLN A 97 -6.16 -14.03 -1.44
C GLN A 97 -6.25 -15.22 -0.47
N ALA A 98 -7.14 -15.18 0.52
CA ALA A 98 -7.37 -16.35 1.39
C ALA A 98 -7.90 -17.56 0.61
N TYR A 99 -8.56 -17.30 -0.53
CA TYR A 99 -9.04 -18.32 -1.45
C TYR A 99 -8.59 -18.01 -2.90
N PRO A 100 -7.42 -18.47 -3.33
CA PRO A 100 -6.85 -18.12 -4.65
C PRO A 100 -7.76 -18.46 -5.84
N HIS A 101 -8.59 -19.51 -5.74
CA HIS A 101 -9.53 -19.89 -6.80
C HIS A 101 -10.63 -18.83 -7.03
N LEU A 102 -10.97 -18.02 -6.03
CA LEU A 102 -11.91 -16.92 -6.19
C LEU A 102 -11.39 -15.80 -7.07
N LEU A 103 -10.06 -15.62 -7.18
CA LEU A 103 -9.49 -14.67 -8.13
C LEU A 103 -9.84 -15.04 -9.58
N THR A 104 -9.78 -16.32 -9.92
CA THR A 104 -10.24 -16.82 -11.23
C THR A 104 -11.76 -16.67 -11.38
N MET A 105 -12.51 -16.90 -10.31
CA MET A 105 -13.97 -16.77 -10.30
C MET A 105 -14.45 -15.33 -10.58
N LEU A 106 -13.66 -14.30 -10.27
CA LEU A 106 -14.02 -12.90 -10.57
C LEU A 106 -14.41 -12.70 -12.05
N LYS A 107 -13.78 -13.44 -12.98
CA LYS A 107 -14.16 -13.40 -14.39
C LYS A 107 -15.59 -13.85 -14.59
N PHE A 108 -15.95 -14.98 -14.01
CA PHE A 108 -17.28 -15.57 -14.17
C PHE A 108 -18.36 -14.75 -13.45
N LEU A 109 -18.06 -14.19 -12.28
CA LEU A 109 -18.94 -13.25 -11.58
C LEU A 109 -19.19 -11.98 -12.41
N ARG A 110 -18.15 -11.44 -13.07
CA ARG A 110 -18.28 -10.31 -13.98
C ARG A 110 -19.16 -10.67 -15.19
N ASP A 111 -18.94 -11.84 -15.80
CA ASP A 111 -19.68 -12.27 -17.01
C ASP A 111 -21.16 -12.58 -16.69
N ASP A 112 -21.45 -13.10 -15.51
CA ASP A 112 -22.80 -13.34 -15.00
C ASP A 112 -23.57 -12.02 -14.72
N ASN A 113 -22.86 -10.97 -14.31
CA ASN A 113 -23.37 -9.60 -14.17
C ASN A 113 -24.64 -9.42 -13.30
N ARG A 114 -24.91 -10.32 -12.36
CA ARG A 114 -26.08 -10.21 -11.46
C ARG A 114 -25.93 -9.04 -10.48
N PHE A 115 -24.74 -8.77 -10.00
CA PHE A 115 -24.47 -7.76 -8.99
C PHE A 115 -23.25 -6.90 -9.35
N THR A 116 -23.09 -5.79 -8.66
CA THR A 116 -21.84 -5.02 -8.71
C THR A 116 -20.86 -5.61 -7.71
N TYR A 117 -19.57 -5.68 -8.10
CA TYR A 117 -18.53 -6.27 -7.27
C TYR A 117 -17.35 -5.33 -7.08
N ILE A 118 -16.77 -5.39 -5.89
CA ILE A 118 -15.45 -4.87 -5.58
C ILE A 118 -14.71 -5.91 -4.76
N ALA A 119 -13.42 -6.07 -4.98
CA ALA A 119 -12.60 -6.98 -4.20
C ALA A 119 -11.38 -6.26 -3.64
N SER A 120 -10.89 -6.71 -2.50
CA SER A 120 -9.62 -6.26 -1.96
C SER A 120 -8.78 -7.41 -1.43
N GLY A 121 -7.47 -7.17 -1.32
CA GLY A 121 -6.58 -8.09 -0.65
C GLY A 121 -5.22 -7.49 -0.40
N SER A 122 -4.53 -8.08 0.55
CA SER A 122 -3.12 -7.88 0.78
C SER A 122 -2.34 -8.99 0.08
N LEU A 123 -1.08 -8.75 -0.31
CA LEU A 123 -0.25 -9.78 -0.97
C LEU A 123 -0.79 -10.26 -2.33
N LEU A 124 -1.71 -9.53 -2.95
CA LEU A 124 -2.31 -9.93 -4.23
C LEU A 124 -1.28 -10.06 -5.35
N GLY A 125 -0.18 -9.29 -5.32
CA GLY A 125 0.90 -9.44 -6.27
C GLY A 125 1.53 -10.84 -6.23
N VAL A 126 1.75 -11.37 -5.03
CA VAL A 126 2.29 -12.71 -4.80
C VAL A 126 1.28 -13.78 -5.22
N THR A 127 0.03 -13.65 -4.78
CA THR A 127 -1.03 -14.63 -5.07
C THR A 127 -1.35 -14.68 -6.56
N LEU A 128 -1.38 -13.53 -7.25
CA LEU A 128 -1.61 -13.47 -8.70
C LEU A 128 -0.46 -14.12 -9.49
N ALA A 129 0.79 -13.99 -9.04
CA ALA A 129 1.91 -14.66 -9.67
C ALA A 129 1.82 -16.20 -9.56
N GLN A 130 1.14 -16.71 -8.55
CA GLN A 130 0.92 -18.13 -8.29
C GLN A 130 -0.38 -18.69 -8.88
N THR A 131 -1.31 -17.82 -9.34
CA THR A 131 -2.57 -18.26 -9.94
C THR A 131 -2.37 -18.63 -11.42
N THR A 132 -2.94 -19.76 -11.82
CA THR A 132 -2.84 -20.29 -13.18
C THR A 132 -3.53 -19.44 -14.25
N SER A 133 -4.44 -18.55 -13.87
CA SER A 133 -5.17 -17.68 -14.79
C SER A 133 -5.56 -16.37 -14.13
N ILE A 134 -4.90 -15.28 -14.54
CA ILE A 134 -5.30 -13.92 -14.17
C ILE A 134 -6.38 -13.48 -15.16
N PRO A 135 -7.57 -13.05 -14.70
CA PRO A 135 -8.65 -12.62 -15.60
C PRO A 135 -8.37 -11.21 -16.18
N ILE A 136 -7.33 -11.12 -17.04
CA ILE A 136 -6.97 -9.89 -17.75
C ILE A 136 -8.18 -9.41 -18.55
N GLY A 137 -8.59 -8.15 -18.35
CA GLY A 137 -9.78 -7.57 -19.00
C GLY A 137 -11.06 -7.67 -18.17
N SER A 138 -11.17 -8.60 -17.21
CA SER A 138 -12.32 -8.69 -16.30
C SER A 138 -12.15 -7.88 -15.02
N ILE A 139 -10.92 -7.57 -14.66
CA ILE A 139 -10.60 -6.79 -13.46
C ILE A 139 -9.86 -5.50 -13.81
N ARG A 140 -10.06 -4.47 -12.99
CA ARG A 140 -9.23 -3.27 -12.92
C ARG A 140 -8.47 -3.29 -11.61
N LYS A 141 -7.17 -3.56 -11.67
CA LYS A 141 -6.31 -3.57 -10.49
C LYS A 141 -5.85 -2.16 -10.16
N VAL A 142 -5.99 -1.75 -8.90
CA VAL A 142 -5.51 -0.48 -8.37
C VAL A 142 -4.78 -0.73 -7.07
N ARG A 143 -3.59 -0.15 -6.91
CA ARG A 143 -2.81 -0.25 -5.68
C ARG A 143 -3.11 0.93 -4.77
N MET A 144 -3.37 0.63 -3.49
CA MET A 144 -3.53 1.62 -2.43
C MET A 144 -2.26 1.69 -1.59
N PHE A 145 -1.77 2.91 -1.41
CA PHE A 145 -0.57 3.22 -0.62
C PHE A 145 -0.95 3.85 0.73
N PRO A 146 -0.02 4.01 1.68
CA PRO A 146 -0.19 4.94 2.80
C PRO A 146 -0.62 6.34 2.31
N LEU A 147 -1.06 7.22 3.19
CA LEU A 147 -1.38 8.61 2.83
C LEU A 147 -0.15 9.27 2.21
N ASP A 148 -0.32 9.92 1.08
CA ASP A 148 0.67 10.83 0.53
C ASP A 148 0.69 12.16 1.32
N PHE A 149 1.66 13.02 1.02
CA PHE A 149 1.80 14.29 1.74
C PHE A 149 0.58 15.20 1.59
N GLU A 150 -0.05 15.24 0.43
CA GLU A 150 -1.28 16.03 0.21
C GLU A 150 -2.43 15.49 1.06
N GLU A 151 -2.64 14.18 1.11
CA GLU A 151 -3.65 13.54 1.97
C GLU A 151 -3.37 13.80 3.46
N PHE A 152 -2.09 13.82 3.85
CA PHE A 152 -1.67 14.21 5.20
C PHE A 152 -1.97 15.68 5.51
N LEU A 153 -1.80 16.59 4.55
CA LEU A 153 -2.18 18.00 4.71
C LEU A 153 -3.68 18.16 4.90
N TYR A 154 -4.51 17.44 4.12
CA TYR A 154 -5.95 17.40 4.33
C TYR A 154 -6.32 16.89 5.74
N ALA A 155 -5.68 15.80 6.18
CA ALA A 155 -5.90 15.26 7.52
C ALA A 155 -5.56 16.26 8.64
N ASN A 156 -4.59 17.16 8.41
CA ASN A 156 -4.22 18.21 9.33
C ASN A 156 -4.99 19.54 9.13
N GLY A 157 -6.10 19.51 8.39
CA GLY A 157 -7.04 20.63 8.29
C GLY A 157 -6.75 21.60 7.14
N MET A 158 -5.81 21.29 6.23
CA MET A 158 -5.66 22.06 5.01
C MET A 158 -6.85 21.78 4.07
N ASN A 159 -7.48 22.82 3.53
CA ASN A 159 -8.62 22.68 2.66
C ASN A 159 -8.21 22.62 1.16
N GLU A 160 -9.16 22.23 0.32
CA GLU A 160 -8.94 22.11 -1.14
C GLU A 160 -8.52 23.42 -1.79
N PHE A 161 -9.05 24.54 -1.32
CA PHE A 161 -8.68 25.86 -1.85
C PHE A 161 -7.19 26.15 -1.64
N ALA A 162 -6.66 25.88 -0.45
CA ALA A 162 -5.24 26.08 -0.15
C ALA A 162 -4.35 25.16 -1.00
N ILE A 163 -4.71 23.88 -1.15
CA ILE A 163 -3.96 22.94 -2.01
C ILE A 163 -4.00 23.39 -3.47
N ALA A 164 -5.16 23.80 -3.98
CA ALA A 164 -5.27 24.31 -5.35
C ALA A 164 -4.43 25.59 -5.57
N ALA A 165 -4.39 26.49 -4.58
CA ALA A 165 -3.56 27.69 -4.65
C ALA A 165 -2.04 27.36 -4.66
N LEU A 166 -1.60 26.38 -3.83
CA LEU A 166 -0.23 25.89 -3.84
C LEU A 166 0.14 25.29 -5.21
N ARG A 167 -0.75 24.47 -5.78
CA ARG A 167 -0.56 23.86 -7.11
C ARG A 167 -0.45 24.92 -8.20
N LYS A 168 -1.32 25.93 -8.19
CA LYS A 168 -1.29 27.04 -9.14
C LYS A 168 0.03 27.80 -9.09
N LYS A 169 0.56 28.08 -7.87
CA LYS A 169 1.88 28.71 -7.71
C LYS A 169 3.01 27.83 -8.26
N PHE A 170 2.96 26.53 -7.99
CA PHE A 170 3.94 25.59 -8.53
C PHE A 170 3.93 25.56 -10.07
N GLU A 171 2.74 25.49 -10.68
CA GLU A 171 2.57 25.50 -12.15
C GLU A 171 3.04 26.82 -12.77
N ALA A 172 2.78 27.94 -12.08
CA ALA A 172 3.25 29.27 -12.48
C ALA A 172 4.75 29.50 -12.20
N ARG A 173 5.44 28.56 -11.51
CA ARG A 173 6.81 28.67 -11.03
C ARG A 173 7.05 29.89 -10.13
N GLU A 174 6.03 30.23 -9.33
CA GLU A 174 6.09 31.29 -8.33
C GLU A 174 6.53 30.75 -6.98
N SER A 175 7.43 31.45 -6.30
CA SER A 175 7.84 31.11 -4.94
C SER A 175 6.71 31.38 -3.93
N LEU A 176 6.70 30.60 -2.86
CA LEU A 176 5.91 30.92 -1.67
C LEU A 176 6.62 32.05 -0.88
N ASP A 177 5.86 32.87 -0.19
CA ASP A 177 6.43 33.74 0.83
C ASP A 177 7.02 32.92 1.99
N GLU A 178 7.88 33.55 2.77
CA GLU A 178 8.64 32.89 3.85
C GLU A 178 7.72 32.21 4.89
N ALA A 179 6.62 32.86 5.26
CA ALA A 179 5.69 32.34 6.26
C ALA A 179 4.97 31.08 5.77
N MET A 180 4.48 31.09 4.52
CA MET A 180 3.83 29.94 3.92
C MET A 180 4.83 28.81 3.65
N HIS A 181 6.02 29.12 3.16
CA HIS A 181 7.10 28.15 2.99
C HIS A 181 7.45 27.47 4.31
N GLY A 182 7.64 28.26 5.38
CA GLY A 182 7.92 27.76 6.72
C GLY A 182 6.82 26.80 7.21
N LYS A 183 5.54 27.19 7.05
CA LYS A 183 4.39 26.34 7.41
C LYS A 183 4.37 25.01 6.63
N MET A 184 4.69 25.03 5.35
CA MET A 184 4.77 23.81 4.54
C MET A 184 5.93 22.92 4.98
N MET A 185 7.10 23.50 5.27
CA MET A 185 8.25 22.75 5.76
C MET A 185 7.97 22.12 7.14
N ASP A 186 7.29 22.81 8.04
CA ASP A 186 6.89 22.25 9.33
C ASP A 186 5.89 21.11 9.18
N SER A 187 4.94 21.23 8.25
CA SER A 187 4.01 20.15 7.93
C SER A 187 4.73 18.94 7.34
N PHE A 188 5.71 19.18 6.46
CA PHE A 188 6.51 18.12 5.87
C PHE A 188 7.37 17.39 6.89
N LYS A 189 8.03 18.12 7.81
CA LYS A 189 8.77 17.50 8.92
C LYS A 189 7.88 16.63 9.80
N ARG A 190 6.65 17.07 10.07
CA ARG A 190 5.66 16.25 10.81
C ARG A 190 5.29 15.00 10.01
N TYR A 191 5.09 15.13 8.69
CA TYR A 191 4.85 13.97 7.82
C TYR A 191 6.01 12.98 7.85
N LEU A 192 7.27 13.44 7.84
CA LEU A 192 8.44 12.58 7.98
C LEU A 192 8.44 11.79 9.31
N LEU A 193 7.86 12.36 10.38
CA LEU A 193 7.74 11.70 11.67
C LEU A 193 6.54 10.76 11.74
N VAL A 194 5.38 11.21 11.27
CA VAL A 194 4.10 10.49 11.42
C VAL A 194 3.90 9.45 10.31
N GLY A 195 4.41 9.73 9.12
CA GLY A 195 4.14 8.92 7.93
C GLY A 195 2.72 9.04 7.43
N GLY A 196 2.33 8.10 6.57
CA GLY A 196 1.02 8.03 5.93
C GLY A 196 0.17 6.84 6.36
N LEU A 197 0.60 6.02 7.32
CA LEU A 197 -0.23 4.92 7.81
C LEU A 197 -1.43 5.44 8.58
N PRO A 198 -2.69 5.06 8.22
CA PRO A 198 -3.91 5.62 8.82
C PRO A 198 -3.95 5.55 10.35
N ALA A 199 -3.48 4.46 10.95
CA ALA A 199 -3.44 4.31 12.41
C ALA A 199 -2.50 5.33 13.06
N ALA A 200 -1.31 5.54 12.49
CA ALA A 200 -0.32 6.51 12.94
C ALA A 200 -0.83 7.96 12.78
N VAL A 201 -1.45 8.25 11.63
CA VAL A 201 -2.03 9.58 11.37
C VAL A 201 -3.18 9.88 12.33
N ASN A 202 -4.11 8.94 12.57
CA ASN A 202 -5.20 9.13 13.53
C ASN A 202 -4.67 9.35 14.95
N ALA A 203 -3.73 8.52 15.42
CA ALA A 203 -3.12 8.69 16.74
C ALA A 203 -2.46 10.07 16.89
N TYR A 204 -1.81 10.56 15.84
CA TYR A 204 -1.24 11.91 15.84
C TYR A 204 -2.33 12.99 15.89
N LEU A 205 -3.42 12.84 15.14
CA LEU A 205 -4.52 13.81 15.13
C LEU A 205 -5.22 13.88 16.48
N ASP A 206 -5.43 12.73 17.12
CA ASP A 206 -6.15 12.62 18.38
C ASP A 206 -5.32 13.08 19.58
N THR A 207 -4.02 12.77 19.59
CA THR A 207 -3.19 12.97 20.79
C THR A 207 -2.11 14.05 20.64
N ARG A 208 -1.71 14.38 19.42
CA ARG A 208 -0.52 15.19 19.12
C ARG A 208 0.77 14.66 19.76
N ASN A 209 0.76 13.39 20.15
CA ASN A 209 1.88 12.73 20.82
C ASN A 209 2.64 11.83 19.86
N ILE A 210 3.87 12.25 19.51
CA ILE A 210 4.74 11.47 18.62
C ILE A 210 5.18 10.14 19.26
N GLN A 211 5.27 10.05 20.59
CA GLN A 211 5.63 8.79 21.24
C GLN A 211 4.58 7.70 20.99
N ALA A 212 3.29 8.04 21.12
CA ALA A 212 2.21 7.11 20.79
C ALA A 212 2.22 6.70 19.30
N VAL A 213 2.55 7.63 18.41
CA VAL A 213 2.74 7.34 16.97
C VAL A 213 3.88 6.34 16.77
N ARG A 214 5.02 6.50 17.47
CA ARG A 214 6.18 5.59 17.38
C ARG A 214 5.85 4.16 17.81
N GLU A 215 5.03 3.99 18.82
CA GLU A 215 4.56 2.66 19.27
C GLU A 215 3.78 1.96 18.15
N ILE A 216 2.80 2.63 17.57
CA ILE A 216 2.02 2.10 16.43
C ILE A 216 2.92 1.77 15.23
N GLN A 217 3.87 2.63 14.90
CA GLN A 217 4.78 2.40 13.77
C GLN A 217 5.66 1.17 13.99
N ARG A 218 6.15 0.94 15.20
CA ARG A 218 6.92 -0.26 15.55
C ARG A 218 6.07 -1.52 15.48
N GLU A 219 4.87 -1.49 16.04
CA GLU A 219 3.92 -2.60 15.95
C GLU A 219 3.63 -2.98 14.48
N ILE A 220 3.39 -1.99 13.61
CA ILE A 220 3.15 -2.24 12.19
C ILE A 220 4.41 -2.79 11.50
N HIS A 221 5.59 -2.26 11.81
CA HIS A 221 6.86 -2.78 11.29
C HIS A 221 7.05 -4.25 11.67
N ASP A 222 6.88 -4.59 12.95
CA ASP A 222 7.01 -5.95 13.45
C ASP A 222 5.96 -6.89 12.83
N TYR A 223 4.75 -6.37 12.64
CA TYR A 223 3.67 -7.08 11.96
C TYR A 223 4.03 -7.36 10.49
N TYR A 224 4.57 -6.40 9.74
CA TYR A 224 5.01 -6.60 8.38
C TYR A 224 6.14 -7.64 8.29
N ALA A 225 7.12 -7.56 9.19
CA ALA A 225 8.20 -8.53 9.29
C ALA A 225 7.69 -9.95 9.59
N ALA A 226 6.69 -10.07 10.46
CA ALA A 226 6.04 -11.34 10.81
C ALA A 226 5.15 -11.87 9.67
N ASP A 227 4.40 -11.01 9.02
CA ASP A 227 3.48 -11.38 7.92
C ASP A 227 4.24 -11.83 6.68
N ALA A 228 5.30 -11.11 6.34
CA ALA A 228 6.24 -11.49 5.27
C ALA A 228 6.80 -12.91 5.48
N SER A 229 6.83 -13.37 6.72
CA SER A 229 7.36 -14.66 7.09
C SER A 229 6.34 -15.82 7.06
N LYS A 230 5.07 -15.60 6.75
CA LYS A 230 4.03 -16.66 6.79
C LYS A 230 3.99 -17.55 5.54
N TYR A 231 4.55 -17.10 4.44
CA TYR A 231 4.31 -17.69 3.13
C TYR A 231 5.20 -18.89 2.77
N ASP A 232 6.41 -18.99 3.32
CA ASP A 232 7.35 -20.07 3.02
C ASP A 232 8.28 -20.31 4.22
N ALA A 233 8.20 -21.49 4.79
CA ALA A 233 8.97 -21.85 5.99
C ALA A 233 10.50 -21.77 5.77
N GLU A 234 10.99 -22.12 4.56
CA GLU A 234 12.41 -22.07 4.22
C GLU A 234 12.92 -20.66 3.91
N ARG A 235 12.09 -19.84 3.25
CA ARG A 235 12.41 -18.45 2.83
C ARG A 235 12.08 -17.41 3.89
N LYS A 236 11.25 -17.76 4.86
CA LYS A 236 10.78 -16.92 5.95
C LYS A 236 11.86 -16.05 6.59
N LEU A 237 12.96 -16.67 6.99
CA LEU A 237 14.07 -15.99 7.66
C LEU A 237 14.81 -15.03 6.72
N LYS A 238 14.90 -15.36 5.43
CA LYS A 238 15.57 -14.51 4.43
C LYS A 238 14.76 -13.26 4.15
N ILE A 239 13.45 -13.42 3.90
CA ILE A 239 12.52 -12.31 3.67
C ILE A 239 12.56 -11.34 4.85
N ARG A 240 12.44 -11.86 6.08
CA ARG A 240 12.51 -11.03 7.28
C ARG A 240 13.85 -10.30 7.40
N ARG A 241 14.98 -10.99 7.22
CA ARG A 241 16.32 -10.38 7.27
C ARG A 241 16.49 -9.26 6.24
N ILE A 242 15.98 -9.47 5.02
CA ILE A 242 16.03 -8.44 3.98
C ILE A 242 15.23 -7.23 4.43
N TYR A 243 14.01 -7.43 4.91
CA TYR A 243 13.14 -6.34 5.37
C TYR A 243 13.75 -5.57 6.54
N ASP A 244 14.23 -6.25 7.56
CA ASP A 244 14.88 -5.67 8.75
C ASP A 244 16.17 -4.90 8.39
N GLN A 245 16.84 -5.26 7.30
CA GLN A 245 18.06 -4.59 6.83
C GLN A 245 17.80 -3.36 5.97
N ILE A 246 16.57 -3.09 5.50
CA ILE A 246 16.29 -1.94 4.64
C ILE A 246 16.77 -0.63 5.28
N PRO A 247 16.43 -0.28 6.55
CA PRO A 247 16.88 0.96 7.16
C PRO A 247 18.40 1.09 7.21
N SER A 248 19.10 0.04 7.63
CA SER A 248 20.56 0.04 7.73
C SER A 248 21.25 0.13 6.36
N ASN A 249 20.66 -0.47 5.32
CA ASN A 249 21.18 -0.36 3.95
C ASN A 249 21.04 1.07 3.41
N LEU A 250 19.98 1.80 3.75
CA LEU A 250 19.77 3.18 3.35
C LEU A 250 20.75 4.16 4.00
N GLU A 251 21.24 3.84 5.21
CA GLU A 251 22.25 4.65 5.92
C GLU A 251 23.69 4.38 5.43
N ASN A 252 23.92 3.29 4.71
CA ASN A 252 25.25 2.99 4.17
C ASN A 252 25.62 3.93 3.01
N LYS A 253 26.93 4.22 2.82
CA LYS A 253 27.45 5.03 1.72
C LYS A 253 26.94 4.61 0.34
N LYS A 254 26.76 3.31 0.10
CA LYS A 254 26.29 2.77 -1.18
C LYS A 254 24.77 2.76 -1.31
N LYS A 255 24.03 2.94 -0.20
CA LYS A 255 22.55 2.99 -0.14
C LYS A 255 21.85 1.91 -1.01
N ARG A 256 22.38 0.70 -1.02
CA ARG A 256 21.87 -0.43 -1.82
C ARG A 256 21.88 -1.71 -1.02
N VAL A 257 21.04 -2.67 -1.41
CA VAL A 257 21.06 -4.01 -0.84
C VAL A 257 22.38 -4.70 -1.16
N VAL A 258 22.98 -5.33 -0.16
CA VAL A 258 24.21 -6.10 -0.28
C VAL A 258 23.89 -7.56 0.00
N ALA A 259 23.79 -8.38 -1.07
CA ALA A 259 23.37 -9.78 -0.98
C ALA A 259 24.17 -10.61 0.04
N GLN A 260 25.49 -10.37 0.16
CA GLN A 260 26.34 -11.08 1.13
C GLN A 260 25.97 -10.83 2.59
N ARG A 261 25.30 -9.72 2.92
CA ARG A 261 24.88 -9.38 4.29
C ARG A 261 23.61 -10.11 4.71
N ILE A 262 22.80 -10.61 3.78
CA ILE A 262 21.52 -11.26 4.07
C ILE A 262 21.75 -12.53 4.90
N GLU A 263 22.70 -13.37 4.51
CA GLU A 263 23.02 -14.61 5.22
C GLU A 263 24.48 -14.71 5.67
N GLY A 264 25.30 -13.68 5.47
CA GLY A 264 26.72 -13.71 5.81
C GLY A 264 27.57 -14.60 4.89
N LYS A 265 27.02 -15.09 3.77
CA LYS A 265 27.69 -16.01 2.86
C LYS A 265 28.51 -15.26 1.82
N LYS A 266 29.82 -15.53 1.75
CA LYS A 266 30.68 -15.02 0.67
C LYS A 266 30.22 -15.59 -0.68
N GLY A 267 30.18 -14.75 -1.71
CA GLY A 267 29.77 -15.16 -3.08
C GLY A 267 28.26 -15.10 -3.34
N SER A 268 27.43 -14.75 -2.35
CA SER A 268 26.00 -14.53 -2.61
C SER A 268 25.80 -13.37 -3.56
N THR A 269 25.01 -13.62 -4.61
CA THR A 269 24.62 -12.63 -5.62
C THR A 269 23.17 -12.21 -5.41
N PHE A 270 22.77 -11.16 -6.09
CA PHE A 270 21.39 -10.67 -6.08
C PHE A 270 20.39 -11.73 -6.56
N ALA A 271 20.76 -12.50 -7.58
CA ALA A 271 19.92 -13.56 -8.14
C ALA A 271 19.54 -14.66 -7.12
N ASN A 272 20.33 -14.83 -6.06
CA ASN A 272 20.00 -15.81 -5.01
C ASN A 272 18.80 -15.40 -4.11
N TYR A 273 18.33 -14.15 -4.22
CA TYR A 273 17.28 -13.57 -3.37
C TYR A 273 16.22 -12.83 -4.18
N GLU A 274 16.14 -13.09 -5.47
CA GLU A 274 15.22 -12.40 -6.38
C GLU A 274 13.75 -12.60 -5.98
N ASP A 275 13.39 -13.83 -5.62
CA ASP A 275 12.04 -14.18 -5.17
C ASP A 275 11.67 -13.46 -3.87
N GLU A 276 12.61 -13.36 -2.92
CA GLU A 276 12.41 -12.69 -1.64
C GLU A 276 12.24 -11.17 -1.82
N PHE A 277 12.99 -10.55 -2.74
CA PHE A 277 12.81 -9.15 -3.09
C PHE A 277 11.46 -8.92 -3.77
N GLU A 278 11.12 -9.73 -4.77
CA GLU A 278 9.85 -9.64 -5.47
C GLU A 278 8.67 -9.81 -4.51
N TYR A 279 8.80 -10.72 -3.54
CA TYR A 279 7.80 -10.88 -2.49
C TYR A 279 7.56 -9.58 -1.71
N LEU A 280 8.61 -8.93 -1.19
CA LEU A 280 8.49 -7.70 -0.39
C LEU A 280 7.87 -6.54 -1.21
N ILE A 281 8.26 -6.44 -2.48
CA ILE A 281 7.76 -5.43 -3.43
C ILE A 281 6.29 -5.69 -3.78
N SER A 282 5.97 -6.95 -4.11
CA SER A 282 4.61 -7.36 -4.46
C SER A 282 3.65 -7.25 -3.28
N ALA A 283 4.13 -7.53 -2.06
CA ALA A 283 3.39 -7.31 -0.82
C ALA A 283 3.13 -5.81 -0.52
N GLY A 284 3.85 -4.91 -1.19
CA GLY A 284 3.72 -3.47 -1.01
C GLY A 284 4.32 -2.94 0.31
N ILE A 285 5.15 -3.74 1.00
CA ILE A 285 5.82 -3.33 2.24
C ILE A 285 7.23 -2.77 1.99
N ALA A 286 7.79 -3.03 0.81
CA ALA A 286 8.99 -2.40 0.31
C ALA A 286 8.72 -1.77 -1.07
N LEU A 287 9.44 -0.68 -1.34
CA LEU A 287 9.42 0.03 -2.61
C LEU A 287 10.78 -0.15 -3.28
N ASN A 288 10.78 -0.51 -4.56
CA ASN A 288 12.02 -0.70 -5.31
C ASN A 288 12.35 0.52 -6.18
N VAL A 289 13.63 0.84 -6.22
CA VAL A 289 14.21 1.81 -7.13
C VAL A 289 15.40 1.16 -7.83
N GLN A 290 15.37 1.12 -9.16
CA GLN A 290 16.40 0.51 -9.99
C GLN A 290 17.37 1.56 -10.52
N ALA A 291 18.67 1.29 -10.44
CA ALA A 291 19.65 2.15 -11.06
C ALA A 291 19.70 1.92 -12.57
N ILE A 292 19.63 2.98 -13.33
CA ILE A 292 19.88 2.98 -14.78
C ILE A 292 21.28 3.53 -15.06
N SER A 293 21.98 2.93 -16.04
CA SER A 293 23.34 3.38 -16.41
C SER A 293 23.34 4.59 -17.34
N THR A 294 22.34 4.72 -18.18
CA THR A 294 22.24 5.76 -19.19
C THR A 294 20.77 6.20 -19.28
N PRO A 295 20.45 7.48 -18.98
CA PRO A 295 19.07 7.96 -18.98
C PRO A 295 18.57 8.29 -20.39
N THR A 296 18.74 7.35 -21.33
CA THR A 296 18.25 7.45 -22.71
C THR A 296 17.10 6.49 -22.93
N PHE A 297 16.10 6.88 -23.70
CA PHE A 297 15.00 5.99 -24.06
C PHE A 297 15.44 4.95 -25.11
N PRO A 298 14.95 3.69 -24.99
CA PRO A 298 14.12 3.16 -23.91
C PRO A 298 14.92 2.84 -22.64
N LEU A 299 14.45 3.28 -21.49
CA LEU A 299 15.12 3.09 -20.18
C LEU A 299 15.34 1.61 -19.80
N ILE A 300 14.53 0.71 -20.35
CA ILE A 300 14.58 -0.74 -20.09
C ILE A 300 15.95 -1.33 -20.50
N GLU A 301 16.56 -0.84 -21.57
CA GLU A 301 17.86 -1.34 -22.05
C GLU A 301 19.01 -1.01 -21.10
N SER A 302 18.86 0.03 -20.29
CA SER A 302 19.88 0.47 -19.33
C SER A 302 19.70 -0.10 -17.91
N SER A 303 18.61 -0.82 -17.63
CA SER A 303 18.29 -1.38 -16.31
C SER A 303 19.03 -2.67 -15.96
N GLY A 304 19.90 -3.17 -16.85
CA GLY A 304 20.60 -4.46 -16.71
C GLY A 304 21.66 -4.57 -15.61
N LYS A 305 21.81 -3.55 -14.75
CA LYS A 305 22.69 -3.64 -13.59
C LYS A 305 21.86 -4.01 -12.36
N ASN A 306 22.23 -5.11 -11.70
CA ASN A 306 21.68 -5.59 -10.42
C ASN A 306 21.93 -4.62 -9.25
N LEU A 307 21.54 -3.35 -9.40
CA LEU A 307 21.67 -2.30 -8.42
C LEU A 307 20.27 -1.89 -7.96
N LEU A 308 19.79 -2.58 -6.93
CA LEU A 308 18.49 -2.34 -6.31
C LEU A 308 18.66 -1.54 -5.03
N LYS A 309 17.87 -0.46 -4.90
CA LYS A 309 17.57 0.17 -3.63
C LYS A 309 16.17 -0.24 -3.20
N LEU A 310 16.04 -0.64 -1.95
CA LEU A 310 14.75 -0.86 -1.31
C LEU A 310 14.49 0.24 -0.30
N TYR A 311 13.28 0.78 -0.33
CA TYR A 311 12.76 1.71 0.66
C TYR A 311 11.60 1.05 1.40
N LEU A 312 11.36 1.43 2.64
CA LEU A 312 10.12 1.07 3.32
C LEU A 312 8.94 1.82 2.67
N ASN A 313 7.78 1.23 2.71
CA ASN A 313 6.57 1.82 2.12
C ASN A 313 6.02 3.03 2.88
N ASP A 314 6.58 3.34 4.04
CA ASP A 314 6.19 4.47 4.88
C ASP A 314 7.40 5.12 5.53
N VAL A 315 7.52 6.45 5.37
CA VAL A 315 8.64 7.24 5.90
C VAL A 315 8.61 7.32 7.43
N GLY A 316 7.42 7.29 8.03
CA GLY A 316 7.26 7.31 9.48
C GLY A 316 7.81 6.05 10.14
N ILE A 317 7.60 4.86 9.51
CA ILE A 317 8.24 3.63 9.95
C ILE A 317 9.76 3.77 9.91
N LEU A 318 10.31 4.25 8.79
CA LEU A 318 11.77 4.44 8.65
C LEU A 318 12.33 5.32 9.76
N THR A 319 11.72 6.48 9.99
CA THR A 319 12.18 7.43 11.02
C THR A 319 11.98 6.90 12.44
N SER A 320 10.99 6.05 12.67
CA SER A 320 10.78 5.35 13.94
C SER A 320 11.93 4.40 14.26
N ILE A 321 12.42 3.68 13.27
CA ILE A 321 13.52 2.71 13.42
C ILE A 321 14.86 3.44 13.57
N LEU A 322 15.15 4.43 12.72
CA LEU A 322 16.44 5.11 12.69
C LEU A 322 16.66 6.02 13.89
N TYR A 323 15.63 6.75 14.33
CA TYR A 323 15.78 7.80 15.34
C TYR A 323 15.04 7.54 16.65
N GLY A 324 14.14 6.56 16.69
CA GLY A 324 13.39 6.21 17.89
C GLY A 324 12.65 7.41 18.49
N SER A 325 12.97 7.74 19.74
CA SER A 325 12.41 8.89 20.45
C SER A 325 13.14 10.23 20.19
N ASN A 326 14.25 10.23 19.43
CA ASN A 326 14.99 11.46 19.10
C ASN A 326 14.31 12.21 17.94
N ILE A 327 13.14 12.77 18.22
CA ILE A 327 12.34 13.52 17.24
C ILE A 327 12.96 14.88 16.87
N ARG A 328 13.79 15.45 17.77
CA ARG A 328 14.47 16.72 17.50
C ARG A 328 15.44 16.64 16.34
N ALA A 329 15.98 15.47 16.08
CA ALA A 329 16.81 15.20 14.90
C ALA A 329 16.17 15.70 13.59
N ILE A 330 14.85 15.50 13.46
CA ILE A 330 14.07 15.84 12.25
C ILE A 330 13.50 17.27 12.38
N LEU A 331 12.94 17.63 13.53
CA LEU A 331 12.28 18.94 13.71
C LEU A 331 13.25 20.10 13.63
N ASP A 332 14.44 19.97 14.26
CA ASP A 332 15.39 21.06 14.42
C ASP A 332 16.45 21.11 13.32
N ASN A 333 16.35 20.27 12.27
CA ASN A 333 17.35 20.15 11.19
C ASN A 333 18.79 20.03 11.75
N GLN A 334 19.00 19.17 12.74
CA GLN A 334 20.32 19.02 13.36
C GLN A 334 21.35 18.63 12.28
N ARG A 335 22.33 19.50 12.05
CA ARG A 335 23.38 19.32 11.02
C ARG A 335 24.21 18.04 11.20
N SER A 336 24.21 17.48 12.40
CA SER A 336 24.92 16.22 12.74
C SER A 336 24.21 14.96 12.23
N ILE A 337 22.96 15.06 11.73
CA ILE A 337 22.14 13.91 11.33
C ILE A 337 21.90 13.94 9.83
N ASN A 338 22.26 12.86 9.16
CA ASN A 338 22.01 12.71 7.73
C ASN A 338 20.57 12.27 7.47
N LEU A 339 19.70 13.20 7.09
CA LEU A 339 18.30 12.91 6.72
C LEU A 339 18.14 12.46 5.25
N GLY A 340 19.24 12.23 4.53
CA GLY A 340 19.19 11.89 3.10
C GLY A 340 18.33 10.66 2.79
N SER A 341 18.44 9.60 3.59
CA SER A 341 17.64 8.38 3.45
C SER A 341 16.16 8.62 3.72
N VAL A 342 15.82 9.51 4.65
CA VAL A 342 14.45 9.89 5.00
C VAL A 342 13.80 10.66 3.86
N TYR A 343 14.49 11.67 3.32
CA TYR A 343 13.99 12.43 2.16
C TYR A 343 13.85 11.56 0.92
N GLU A 344 14.84 10.71 0.64
CA GLU A 344 14.76 9.76 -0.48
C GLU A 344 13.56 8.81 -0.34
N THR A 345 13.29 8.30 0.87
CA THR A 345 12.12 7.43 1.12
C THR A 345 10.81 8.17 0.91
N ALA A 346 10.68 9.39 1.42
CA ALA A 346 9.48 10.20 1.22
C ALA A 346 9.25 10.47 -0.28
N VAL A 347 10.29 10.87 -1.03
CA VAL A 347 10.19 11.13 -2.47
C VAL A 347 9.85 9.85 -3.24
N ALA A 348 10.48 8.72 -2.92
CA ALA A 348 10.18 7.44 -3.58
C ALA A 348 8.74 7.01 -3.33
N SER A 349 8.25 7.15 -2.09
CA SER A 349 6.86 6.85 -1.74
C SER A 349 5.88 7.72 -2.52
N GLU A 350 6.11 9.04 -2.58
CA GLU A 350 5.28 9.98 -3.33
C GLU A 350 5.24 9.64 -4.82
N LEU A 351 6.40 9.46 -5.46
CA LEU A 351 6.47 9.19 -6.89
C LEU A 351 5.78 7.87 -7.25
N ILE A 352 6.00 6.80 -6.48
CA ILE A 352 5.37 5.50 -6.72
C ILE A 352 3.85 5.56 -6.49
N ALA A 353 3.39 6.25 -5.42
CA ALA A 353 1.97 6.44 -5.15
C ALA A 353 1.25 7.21 -6.28
N HIS A 354 1.96 8.09 -6.98
CA HIS A 354 1.47 8.83 -8.14
C HIS A 354 1.70 8.12 -9.49
N GLY A 355 2.10 6.84 -9.46
CA GLY A 355 2.18 5.98 -10.64
C GLY A 355 3.49 6.06 -11.44
N HIS A 356 4.52 6.72 -10.90
CA HIS A 356 5.85 6.71 -11.51
C HIS A 356 6.57 5.39 -11.24
N LYS A 357 7.25 4.88 -12.26
CA LYS A 357 8.16 3.74 -12.13
C LYS A 357 9.56 4.31 -11.83
N LEU A 358 10.19 3.83 -10.78
CA LEU A 358 11.51 4.29 -10.34
C LEU A 358 12.58 3.21 -10.55
#